data_d2367adb77844d6e2318d0cc03440afa
#
_entry.id   d2367adb77844d6e2318d0cc03440afa
#
_cell.length_a   1.000
_cell.length_b   1.000
_cell.length_c   1.000
_cell.angle_alpha   90.00
_cell.angle_beta   90.00
_cell.angle_gamma   90.00
#
_symmetry.space_group_name_H-M   'P 1'
#
loop_
_entity.id
_entity.type
_entity.pdbx_description
1 polymer ?
#
loop_
_entity_poly.entity_id
_entity_poly.type
_entity_poly.pdbx_seq_one_letter_code
_entity_poly.pdbx_strand_id
1 'polypeptide(L)'
;MNNNTIKFARLITFLLVFFYSYAGYTKNMTIFDFSFEDIDGNLVNLNKFKGKPIFMVNTASRCGFTPQYENLQNLFVNYRNTDLTILAITSNSFNQEYSSNEDIKKICLVNYDVGFVTSSPIDVNGNNAHEIFSWLNN
;
A
#
# COMPACT_ATOMS: atom_id res chain seq x y z
N MET A 1 19.59 58.40 -5.39
CA MET A 1 19.03 57.28 -4.66
C MET A 1 20.03 56.88 -3.58
N ASN A 2 19.64 56.94 -2.29
CA ASN A 2 20.56 56.83 -1.17
C ASN A 2 21.04 55.35 -1.02
N ASN A 3 22.33 55.14 -0.73
CA ASN A 3 22.99 53.81 -0.61
C ASN A 3 22.26 52.86 0.35
N ASN A 4 21.55 53.41 1.33
CA ASN A 4 20.76 52.66 2.29
C ASN A 4 19.46 52.08 1.68
N THR A 5 18.83 52.80 0.75
CA THR A 5 17.63 52.35 0.05
C THR A 5 17.94 51.17 -0.89
N ILE A 6 19.11 51.19 -1.52
CA ILE A 6 19.56 50.10 -2.41
C ILE A 6 19.90 48.83 -1.61
N LYS A 7 20.52 48.98 -0.42
CA LYS A 7 20.81 47.85 0.48
C LYS A 7 19.53 47.22 1.05
N PHE A 8 18.54 48.05 1.40
CA PHE A 8 17.23 47.56 1.91
C PHE A 8 16.43 46.85 0.81
N ALA A 9 16.39 47.37 -0.40
CA ALA A 9 15.74 46.75 -1.54
C ALA A 9 16.38 45.39 -1.90
N ARG A 10 17.72 45.29 -1.86
CA ARG A 10 18.45 44.04 -2.09
C ARG A 10 18.18 42.98 -0.99
N LEU A 11 18.05 43.41 0.27
CA LEU A 11 17.75 42.52 1.39
C LEU A 11 16.33 41.94 1.28
N ILE A 12 15.33 42.78 0.91
CA ILE A 12 13.96 42.37 0.70
C ILE A 12 13.85 41.41 -0.49
N THR A 13 14.56 41.68 -1.58
CA THR A 13 14.56 40.76 -2.75
C THR A 13 15.18 39.41 -2.42
N PHE A 14 16.24 39.38 -1.60
CA PHE A 14 16.87 38.14 -1.16
C PHE A 14 15.96 37.34 -0.22
N LEU A 15 15.24 37.99 0.69
CA LEU A 15 14.24 37.37 1.56
C LEU A 15 13.05 36.81 0.76
N LEU A 16 12.55 37.55 -0.24
CA LEU A 16 11.44 37.08 -1.08
C LEU A 16 11.85 35.85 -1.93
N VAL A 17 13.06 35.82 -2.48
CA VAL A 17 13.57 34.64 -3.21
C VAL A 17 13.70 33.42 -2.28
N PHE A 18 14.12 33.62 -1.03
CA PHE A 18 14.22 32.55 -0.05
C PHE A 18 12.85 31.99 0.35
N PHE A 19 11.80 32.83 0.45
CA PHE A 19 10.43 32.39 0.72
C PHE A 19 9.79 31.64 -0.45
N TYR A 20 10.09 32.01 -1.70
CA TYR A 20 9.60 31.29 -2.88
C TYR A 20 10.22 29.90 -3.04
N SER A 21 11.42 29.67 -2.49
CA SER A 21 12.07 28.35 -2.55
C SER A 21 11.52 27.35 -1.54
N TYR A 22 10.69 27.77 -0.59
CA TYR A 22 10.06 26.94 0.43
C TYR A 22 8.59 26.60 0.13
N ALA A 23 8.08 26.87 -1.06
CA ALA A 23 6.85 26.25 -1.54
C ALA A 23 7.15 24.76 -1.75
N GLY A 24 7.14 24.01 -0.63
CA GLY A 24 7.40 22.59 -0.61
C GLY A 24 6.47 21.90 -1.61
N TYR A 25 7.07 21.26 -2.60
CA TYR A 25 6.37 20.36 -3.49
C TYR A 25 5.84 19.19 -2.62
N THR A 26 4.62 19.31 -2.16
CA THR A 26 3.93 18.21 -1.49
C THR A 26 3.64 17.16 -2.55
N LYS A 27 4.50 16.15 -2.65
CA LYS A 27 4.22 14.98 -3.47
C LYS A 27 2.92 14.36 -2.96
N ASN A 28 1.86 14.40 -3.76
CA ASN A 28 0.64 13.67 -3.44
C ASN A 28 0.97 12.18 -3.43
N MET A 29 0.86 11.54 -2.28
CA MET A 29 1.05 10.10 -2.14
C MET A 29 -0.05 9.35 -2.90
N THR A 30 0.35 8.29 -3.53
CA THR A 30 -0.54 7.36 -4.26
C THR A 30 -0.32 5.95 -3.72
N ILE A 31 -1.23 5.02 -4.03
CA ILE A 31 -1.05 3.61 -3.65
C ILE A 31 0.28 3.02 -4.17
N PHE A 32 0.82 3.56 -5.25
CA PHE A 32 2.06 3.10 -5.88
C PHE A 32 3.34 3.50 -5.14
N ASP A 33 3.24 4.33 -4.12
CA ASP A 33 4.37 4.74 -3.28
C ASP A 33 4.64 3.76 -2.12
N PHE A 34 3.78 2.75 -1.94
CA PHE A 34 3.85 1.77 -0.86
C PHE A 34 4.40 0.41 -1.30
N SER A 35 4.77 -0.38 -0.30
CA SER A 35 5.22 -1.77 -0.47
C SER A 35 4.81 -2.61 0.74
N PHE A 36 4.78 -3.92 0.59
CA PHE A 36 4.60 -4.88 1.68
C PHE A 36 5.40 -6.16 1.37
N GLU A 37 5.57 -7.04 2.35
CA GLU A 37 6.15 -8.37 2.12
C GLU A 37 5.05 -9.36 1.72
N ASP A 38 5.32 -10.17 0.68
CA ASP A 38 4.45 -11.27 0.34
C ASP A 38 4.59 -12.44 1.33
N ILE A 39 3.74 -13.44 1.17
CA ILE A 39 3.72 -14.63 2.04
C ILE A 39 5.03 -15.44 1.97
N ASP A 40 5.86 -15.23 0.96
CA ASP A 40 7.17 -15.85 0.80
C ASP A 40 8.31 -14.98 1.38
N GLY A 41 8.00 -13.78 1.90
CA GLY A 41 8.95 -12.83 2.45
C GLY A 41 9.62 -11.94 1.39
N ASN A 42 9.12 -11.91 0.16
CA ASN A 42 9.65 -11.04 -0.88
C ASN A 42 8.99 -9.66 -0.81
N LEU A 43 9.77 -8.60 -1.02
CA LEU A 43 9.23 -7.25 -1.08
C LEU A 43 8.40 -7.04 -2.35
N VAL A 44 7.13 -6.69 -2.16
CA VAL A 44 6.19 -6.31 -3.21
C VAL A 44 6.05 -4.80 -3.25
N ASN A 45 6.72 -4.16 -4.19
CA ASN A 45 6.57 -2.73 -4.43
C ASN A 45 5.36 -2.49 -5.35
N LEU A 46 4.38 -1.70 -4.88
CA LEU A 46 3.13 -1.46 -5.62
C LEU A 46 3.32 -0.63 -6.89
N ASN A 47 4.47 0.03 -7.04
CA ASN A 47 4.79 0.77 -8.27
C ASN A 47 4.81 -0.13 -9.53
N LYS A 48 5.08 -1.44 -9.37
CA LYS A 48 5.04 -2.42 -10.48
C LYS A 48 3.65 -2.59 -11.09
N PHE A 49 2.61 -2.18 -10.38
CA PHE A 49 1.21 -2.26 -10.84
C PHE A 49 0.68 -0.92 -11.34
N LYS A 50 1.54 0.08 -11.52
CA LYS A 50 1.12 1.40 -11.99
C LYS A 50 0.44 1.30 -13.36
N GLY A 51 -0.72 1.96 -13.47
CA GLY A 51 -1.55 1.91 -14.68
C GLY A 51 -2.48 0.70 -14.78
N LYS A 52 -2.49 -0.20 -13.79
CA LYS A 52 -3.36 -1.36 -13.72
C LYS A 52 -4.40 -1.21 -12.61
N PRO A 53 -5.63 -1.71 -12.81
CA PRO A 53 -6.60 -1.82 -11.72
C PRO A 53 -6.08 -2.74 -10.63
N ILE A 54 -6.17 -2.31 -9.37
CA ILE A 54 -5.81 -3.10 -8.20
C ILE A 54 -7.07 -3.41 -7.41
N PHE A 55 -7.36 -4.68 -7.20
CA PHE A 55 -8.36 -5.15 -6.27
C PHE A 55 -7.65 -5.66 -5.01
N MET A 56 -7.59 -4.81 -3.99
CA MET A 56 -6.99 -5.14 -2.69
C MET A 56 -8.08 -5.58 -1.73
N VAL A 57 -7.90 -6.74 -1.10
CA VAL A 57 -8.86 -7.32 -0.17
C VAL A 57 -8.17 -7.76 1.11
N ASN A 58 -8.70 -7.35 2.26
CA ASN A 58 -8.25 -7.90 3.54
C ASN A 58 -8.80 -9.32 3.73
N THR A 59 -7.92 -10.25 4.08
CA THR A 59 -8.22 -11.67 4.22
C THR A 59 -7.72 -12.22 5.55
N ALA A 60 -8.28 -13.35 5.96
CA ALA A 60 -7.81 -14.12 7.11
C ALA A 60 -8.13 -15.60 6.95
N SER A 61 -7.26 -16.48 7.45
CA SER A 61 -7.35 -17.93 7.26
C SER A 61 -8.30 -18.63 8.25
N ARG A 62 -8.71 -17.94 9.33
CA ARG A 62 -9.57 -18.48 10.40
C ARG A 62 -10.87 -17.70 10.54
N CYS A 63 -11.34 -17.15 9.45
CA CYS A 63 -12.54 -16.33 9.36
C CYS A 63 -13.72 -17.16 8.82
N GLY A 64 -14.95 -16.83 9.21
CA GLY A 64 -16.16 -17.41 8.60
C GLY A 64 -16.27 -17.12 7.10
N PHE A 65 -15.57 -16.09 6.60
CA PHE A 65 -15.52 -15.73 5.20
C PHE A 65 -14.32 -16.31 4.44
N THR A 66 -13.46 -17.13 5.08
CA THR A 66 -12.32 -17.77 4.42
C THR A 66 -12.70 -18.53 3.13
N PRO A 67 -13.88 -19.19 3.01
CA PRO A 67 -14.31 -19.81 1.76
C PRO A 67 -14.42 -18.85 0.56
N GLN A 68 -14.46 -17.54 0.78
CA GLN A 68 -14.44 -16.55 -0.33
C GLN A 68 -13.12 -16.56 -1.13
N TYR A 69 -12.05 -17.18 -0.64
CA TYR A 69 -10.84 -17.41 -1.42
C TYR A 69 -11.12 -18.15 -2.73
N GLU A 70 -12.08 -19.09 -2.75
CA GLU A 70 -12.52 -19.78 -3.97
C GLU A 70 -13.07 -18.78 -5.01
N ASN A 71 -13.91 -17.83 -4.58
CA ASN A 71 -14.46 -16.82 -5.47
C ASN A 71 -13.37 -15.83 -5.96
N LEU A 72 -12.44 -15.47 -5.10
CA LEU A 72 -11.30 -14.62 -5.47
C LEU A 72 -10.38 -15.33 -6.48
N GLN A 73 -10.15 -16.64 -6.28
CA GLN A 73 -9.37 -17.46 -7.20
C GLN A 73 -10.07 -17.60 -8.56
N ASN A 74 -11.38 -17.82 -8.57
CA ASN A 74 -12.17 -17.84 -9.80
C ASN A 74 -12.09 -16.49 -10.53
N LEU A 75 -12.17 -15.37 -9.80
CA LEU A 75 -12.00 -14.05 -10.36
C LEU A 75 -10.60 -13.89 -10.98
N PHE A 76 -9.55 -14.29 -10.26
CA PHE A 76 -8.17 -14.26 -10.74
C PHE A 76 -8.00 -15.06 -12.04
N VAL A 77 -8.51 -16.30 -12.09
CA VAL A 77 -8.42 -17.15 -13.28
C VAL A 77 -9.16 -16.55 -14.46
N ASN A 78 -10.37 -16.01 -14.24
CA ASN A 78 -11.18 -15.41 -15.30
C ASN A 78 -10.56 -14.14 -15.89
N TYR A 79 -9.82 -13.38 -15.07
CA TYR A 79 -9.22 -12.09 -15.47
C TYR A 79 -7.70 -12.14 -15.63
N ARG A 80 -7.06 -13.33 -15.55
CA ARG A 80 -5.60 -13.50 -15.63
C ARG A 80 -4.94 -12.94 -16.91
N ASN A 81 -5.71 -12.82 -17.98
CA ASN A 81 -5.25 -12.28 -19.26
C ASN A 81 -5.57 -10.77 -19.40
N THR A 82 -6.00 -10.13 -18.34
CA THR A 82 -6.24 -8.67 -18.27
C THR A 82 -5.19 -8.01 -17.38
N ASP A 83 -5.27 -6.70 -17.26
CA ASP A 83 -4.40 -5.93 -16.37
C ASP A 83 -4.85 -5.93 -14.89
N LEU A 84 -5.96 -6.64 -14.56
CA LEU A 84 -6.44 -6.69 -13.17
C LEU A 84 -5.42 -7.36 -12.26
N THR A 85 -5.04 -6.67 -11.19
CA THR A 85 -4.20 -7.18 -10.12
C THR A 85 -5.05 -7.45 -8.88
N ILE A 86 -4.98 -8.67 -8.34
CA ILE A 86 -5.61 -9.02 -7.05
C ILE A 86 -4.52 -9.12 -5.99
N LEU A 87 -4.73 -8.44 -4.86
CA LEU A 87 -3.83 -8.45 -3.72
C LEU A 87 -4.63 -8.88 -2.47
N ALA A 88 -4.34 -10.05 -1.93
CA ALA A 88 -4.85 -10.46 -0.63
C ALA A 88 -3.92 -9.95 0.47
N ILE A 89 -4.45 -9.14 1.35
CA ILE A 89 -3.74 -8.62 2.50
C ILE A 89 -4.15 -9.40 3.73
N THR A 90 -3.31 -10.32 4.16
CA THR A 90 -3.59 -11.14 5.35
C THR A 90 -3.39 -10.31 6.61
N SER A 91 -4.28 -10.45 7.58
CA SER A 91 -4.21 -9.67 8.81
C SER A 91 -4.76 -10.42 10.02
N ASN A 92 -4.04 -10.33 11.13
CA ASN A 92 -4.52 -10.77 12.43
C ASN A 92 -5.16 -9.64 13.28
N SER A 93 -5.40 -8.47 12.70
CA SER A 93 -6.03 -7.34 13.41
C SER A 93 -7.40 -7.66 14.02
N PHE A 94 -8.03 -8.74 13.57
CA PHE A 94 -9.33 -9.24 14.06
C PHE A 94 -9.20 -10.57 14.80
N ASN A 95 -7.99 -11.02 15.14
CA ASN A 95 -7.72 -12.32 15.79
C ASN A 95 -8.21 -13.52 14.98
N GLN A 96 -8.18 -13.43 13.67
CA GLN A 96 -8.68 -14.45 12.74
C GLN A 96 -7.61 -14.98 11.77
N GLU A 97 -6.33 -14.67 12.02
CA GLU A 97 -5.23 -15.17 11.20
C GLU A 97 -4.27 -16.03 12.03
N TYR A 98 -3.52 -16.89 11.34
CA TYR A 98 -2.38 -17.60 11.93
C TYR A 98 -1.19 -16.67 12.09
N SER A 99 -0.29 -17.02 13.02
CA SER A 99 0.93 -16.27 13.26
C SER A 99 2.07 -16.66 12.33
N SER A 100 1.99 -17.81 11.65
CA SER A 100 3.04 -18.29 10.75
C SER A 100 2.61 -18.20 9.29
N ASN A 101 3.53 -17.80 8.44
CA ASN A 101 3.32 -17.77 6.98
C ASN A 101 3.06 -19.17 6.42
N GLU A 102 3.66 -20.23 7.00
CA GLU A 102 3.49 -21.61 6.60
C GLU A 102 2.04 -22.07 6.77
N ASP A 103 1.41 -21.76 7.91
CA ASP A 103 0.02 -22.11 8.16
C ASP A 103 -0.93 -21.35 7.23
N ILE A 104 -0.66 -20.07 6.99
CA ILE A 104 -1.43 -19.25 6.06
C ILE A 104 -1.31 -19.81 4.64
N LYS A 105 -0.07 -20.13 4.18
CA LYS A 105 0.18 -20.76 2.87
C LYS A 105 -0.61 -22.06 2.71
N LYS A 106 -0.64 -22.90 3.76
CA LYS A 106 -1.40 -24.14 3.72
C LYS A 106 -2.88 -23.89 3.42
N ILE A 107 -3.47 -22.87 4.02
CA ILE A 107 -4.86 -22.50 3.73
C ILE A 107 -4.99 -21.94 2.32
N CYS A 108 -4.24 -20.88 1.99
CA CYS A 108 -4.38 -20.16 0.73
C CYS A 108 -4.02 -21.03 -0.47
N LEU A 109 -2.83 -21.67 -0.45
CA LEU A 109 -2.27 -22.38 -1.61
C LEU A 109 -2.79 -23.80 -1.71
N VAL A 110 -2.85 -24.56 -0.58
CA VAL A 110 -3.23 -25.98 -0.62
C VAL A 110 -4.74 -26.15 -0.68
N ASN A 111 -5.51 -25.37 0.09
CA ASN A 111 -6.95 -25.57 0.16
C ASN A 111 -7.71 -24.81 -0.94
N TYR A 112 -7.21 -23.66 -1.39
CA TYR A 112 -7.90 -22.77 -2.34
C TYR A 112 -7.15 -22.51 -3.64
N ASP A 113 -5.94 -23.09 -3.81
CA ASP A 113 -5.09 -22.93 -5.01
C ASP A 113 -4.90 -21.44 -5.43
N VAL A 114 -4.71 -20.57 -4.43
CA VAL A 114 -4.61 -19.12 -4.65
C VAL A 114 -3.39 -18.81 -5.51
N GLY A 115 -3.64 -18.23 -6.68
CA GLY A 115 -2.61 -17.84 -7.65
C GLY A 115 -2.27 -16.34 -7.68
N PHE A 116 -2.95 -15.52 -6.86
CA PHE A 116 -2.69 -14.09 -6.77
C PHE A 116 -1.78 -13.75 -5.58
N VAL A 117 -1.24 -12.53 -5.58
CA VAL A 117 -0.31 -12.07 -4.53
C VAL A 117 -1.01 -12.03 -3.17
N THR A 118 -0.40 -12.71 -2.20
CA THR A 118 -0.86 -12.75 -0.80
C THR A 118 0.24 -12.16 0.08
N SER A 119 -0.10 -11.24 0.99
CA SER A 119 0.88 -10.65 1.91
C SER A 119 1.26 -11.59 3.05
N SER A 120 2.42 -11.40 3.67
CA SER A 120 2.63 -11.74 5.07
C SER A 120 1.62 -11.00 5.95
N PRO A 121 1.31 -11.49 7.18
CA PRO A 121 0.38 -10.77 8.05
C PRO A 121 0.84 -9.36 8.35
N ILE A 122 -0.04 -8.38 8.10
CA ILE A 122 0.16 -6.98 8.46
C ILE A 122 -1.04 -6.45 9.22
N ASP A 123 -0.85 -5.44 10.06
CA ASP A 123 -1.95 -4.78 10.74
C ASP A 123 -2.71 -3.86 9.79
N VAL A 124 -4.04 -4.01 9.73
CA VAL A 124 -4.91 -3.21 8.85
C VAL A 124 -5.72 -2.16 9.59
N ASN A 125 -5.67 -2.17 10.93
CA ASN A 125 -6.34 -1.20 11.79
C ASN A 125 -5.52 -0.88 13.05
N GLY A 126 -6.00 0.12 13.82
CA GLY A 126 -5.35 0.56 15.06
C GLY A 126 -4.09 1.40 14.82
N ASN A 127 -3.38 1.69 15.93
CA ASN A 127 -2.22 2.60 15.92
C ASN A 127 -1.00 2.04 15.17
N ASN A 128 -0.95 0.71 14.99
CA ASN A 128 0.13 0.02 14.29
C ASN A 128 -0.25 -0.36 12.86
N ALA A 129 -1.39 0.15 12.36
CA ALA A 129 -1.81 -0.14 11.01
C ALA A 129 -0.71 0.17 9.99
N HIS A 130 -0.48 -0.74 9.07
CA HIS A 130 0.46 -0.55 7.98
C HIS A 130 0.16 0.77 7.23
N GLU A 131 1.19 1.44 6.76
CA GLU A 131 1.08 2.77 6.14
C GLU A 131 0.07 2.85 4.97
N ILE A 132 -0.12 1.76 4.21
CA ILE A 132 -1.16 1.66 3.18
C ILE A 132 -2.55 1.92 3.77
N PHE A 133 -2.87 1.24 4.88
CA PHE A 133 -4.18 1.35 5.52
C PHE A 133 -4.35 2.67 6.26
N SER A 134 -3.28 3.18 6.86
CA SER A 134 -3.27 4.53 7.42
C SER A 134 -3.56 5.59 6.36
N TRP A 135 -2.99 5.43 5.15
CA TRP A 135 -3.22 6.32 4.01
C TRP A 135 -4.64 6.18 3.42
N LEU A 136 -5.18 4.95 3.32
CA LEU A 136 -6.53 4.70 2.80
C LEU A 136 -7.63 5.27 3.70
N ASN A 137 -7.37 5.43 5.01
CA ASN A 137 -8.34 5.89 6.00
C ASN A 137 -8.27 7.40 6.27
N ASN A 138 -7.33 8.13 5.64
CA ASN A 138 -7.19 9.59 5.71
C ASN A 138 -7.82 10.28 4.49
#